data_518622eea6e8bfc03a9df21f15c70bb6
#
_entry.id   518622eea6e8bfc03a9df21f15c70bb6
#
_cell.length_a   1.000
_cell.length_b   1.000
_cell.length_c   1.000
_cell.angle_alpha   90.00
_cell.angle_beta   90.00
_cell.angle_gamma   90.00
#
_symmetry.space_group_name_H-M   'P 1'
#
loop_
_entity.id
_entity.type
_entity.pdbx_description
1 polymer ?
#
loop_
_entity_poly.entity_id
_entity_poly.type
_entity_poly.pdbx_seq_one_letter_code
_entity_poly.pdbx_strand_id
1 'polypeptide(L)'
;YAKLELLNPGGSAKDRPAARMLAAALERGQIGPGSVVIESSSGNMAISLAAICSRLDMRFISVVDPKTARQNIRIMQAYGAELERVEQPDPATGEFLPARLARVRELLQRIPGSYWPNQYANENNYLAHRDGTMREIAKQLGRVDYVVGGVSTCGTMRGCA
;
A
#
# COMPACT_ATOMS: atom_id res chain seq x y z
N TYR A 1 -22.40 12.08 6.77
CA TYR A 1 -21.64 11.03 7.47
C TYR A 1 -20.22 10.97 6.94
N ALA A 2 -19.28 10.52 7.81
CA ALA A 2 -17.90 10.28 7.44
C ALA A 2 -17.47 8.91 7.94
N LYS A 3 -16.85 8.09 7.08
CA LYS A 3 -16.19 6.84 7.48
C LYS A 3 -14.81 7.19 8.03
N LEU A 4 -14.61 7.01 9.35
CA LEU A 4 -13.41 7.47 10.06
C LEU A 4 -12.24 6.49 9.89
N GLU A 5 -11.68 6.41 8.69
CA GLU A 5 -10.56 5.53 8.36
C GLU A 5 -9.23 5.94 9.05
N LEU A 6 -9.17 7.12 9.64
CA LEU A 6 -8.06 7.56 10.49
C LEU A 6 -7.94 6.75 11.80
N LEU A 7 -8.99 6.02 12.19
CA LEU A 7 -8.99 5.14 13.36
C LEU A 7 -8.40 3.74 13.09
N ASN A 8 -8.05 3.43 11.85
CA ASN A 8 -7.30 2.22 11.55
C ASN A 8 -5.89 2.27 12.18
N PRO A 9 -5.23 1.12 12.47
CA PRO A 9 -3.94 1.06 13.16
C PRO A 9 -2.83 1.92 12.54
N GLY A 10 -2.73 1.98 11.21
CA GLY A 10 -1.79 2.84 10.48
C GLY A 10 -2.32 4.24 10.19
N GLY A 11 -3.53 4.57 10.69
CA GLY A 11 -4.13 5.89 10.59
C GLY A 11 -4.77 6.24 9.25
N SER A 12 -5.06 5.27 8.39
CA SER A 12 -5.64 5.56 7.08
C SER A 12 -6.43 4.39 6.47
N ALA A 13 -7.20 4.69 5.42
CA ALA A 13 -7.90 3.70 4.61
C ALA A 13 -6.95 2.67 3.94
N LYS A 14 -5.65 2.94 3.88
CA LYS A 14 -4.66 2.05 3.24
C LYS A 14 -4.36 0.80 4.06
N ASP A 15 -4.69 0.78 5.33
CA ASP A 15 -4.55 -0.42 6.16
C ASP A 15 -5.39 -1.59 5.61
N ARG A 16 -6.58 -1.29 5.12
CA ARG A 16 -7.48 -2.32 4.56
C ARG A 16 -6.90 -3.02 3.33
N PRO A 17 -6.50 -2.32 2.26
CA PRO A 17 -5.90 -2.97 1.10
C PRO A 17 -4.53 -3.56 1.41
N ALA A 18 -3.69 -2.94 2.24
CA ALA A 18 -2.41 -3.50 2.63
C ALA A 18 -2.59 -4.85 3.33
N ALA A 19 -3.48 -4.92 4.32
CA ALA A 19 -3.78 -6.16 5.03
C ALA A 19 -4.34 -7.23 4.10
N ARG A 20 -5.29 -6.90 3.23
CA ARG A 20 -5.88 -7.87 2.30
C ARG A 20 -4.90 -8.39 1.26
N MET A 21 -4.04 -7.52 0.70
CA MET A 21 -3.01 -7.94 -0.26
C MET A 21 -2.01 -8.91 0.37
N LEU A 22 -1.53 -8.62 1.58
CA LEU A 22 -0.59 -9.49 2.29
C LEU A 22 -1.25 -10.78 2.77
N ALA A 23 -2.48 -10.74 3.29
CA ALA A 23 -3.23 -11.93 3.68
C ALA A 23 -3.41 -12.89 2.50
N ALA A 24 -3.84 -12.38 1.34
CA ALA A 24 -3.99 -13.19 0.14
C ALA A 24 -2.65 -13.80 -0.36
N ALA A 25 -1.54 -13.10 -0.18
CA ALA A 25 -0.21 -13.61 -0.51
C ALA A 25 0.25 -14.70 0.47
N LEU A 26 -0.02 -14.53 1.78
CA LEU A 26 0.22 -15.54 2.81
C LEU A 26 -0.59 -16.81 2.55
N GLU A 27 -1.89 -16.68 2.28
CA GLU A 27 -2.78 -17.82 1.99
C GLU A 27 -2.33 -18.62 0.75
N ARG A 28 -1.71 -17.95 -0.23
CA ARG A 28 -1.15 -18.59 -1.43
C ARG A 28 0.27 -19.13 -1.23
N GLY A 29 0.86 -18.99 -0.05
CA GLY A 29 2.24 -19.38 0.24
C GLY A 29 3.29 -18.57 -0.52
N GLN A 30 2.94 -17.37 -1.02
CA GLN A 30 3.87 -16.48 -1.74
C GLN A 30 4.82 -15.74 -0.81
N ILE A 31 4.41 -15.51 0.42
CA ILE A 31 5.19 -14.86 1.47
C ILE A 31 4.99 -15.58 2.82
N GLY A 32 5.92 -15.36 3.74
CA GLY A 32 5.90 -15.86 5.11
C GLY A 32 6.94 -15.14 5.96
N PRO A 33 7.18 -15.57 7.20
CA PRO A 33 8.23 -15.01 8.06
C PRO A 33 9.59 -15.00 7.32
N GLY A 34 10.32 -13.90 7.42
CA GLY A 34 11.59 -13.70 6.73
C GLY A 34 11.47 -13.24 5.27
N SER A 35 10.28 -13.24 4.67
CA SER A 35 10.08 -12.74 3.30
C SER A 35 10.40 -11.25 3.18
N VAL A 36 10.82 -10.84 1.97
CA VAL A 36 11.05 -9.43 1.63
C VAL A 36 9.88 -8.92 0.79
N VAL A 37 9.19 -7.90 1.28
CA VAL A 37 8.11 -7.19 0.58
C VAL A 37 8.66 -5.89 0.02
N ILE A 38 8.40 -5.59 -1.26
CA ILE A 38 8.90 -4.39 -1.94
C ILE A 38 7.71 -3.64 -2.55
N GLU A 39 7.55 -2.35 -2.28
CA GLU A 39 6.48 -1.54 -2.87
C GLU A 39 6.95 -0.13 -3.23
N SER A 40 6.42 0.41 -4.32
CA SER A 40 6.55 1.83 -4.69
C SER A 40 5.49 2.64 -3.97
N SER A 41 5.83 3.20 -2.82
CA SER A 41 4.92 4.09 -2.10
C SER A 41 5.66 5.02 -1.17
N SER A 42 5.32 6.31 -1.21
CA SER A 42 5.85 7.37 -0.33
C SER A 42 4.84 7.81 0.74
N GLY A 43 3.68 7.16 0.81
CA GLY A 43 2.57 7.56 1.66
C GLY A 43 1.96 6.44 2.49
N ASN A 44 0.66 6.55 2.73
CA ASN A 44 -0.06 5.68 3.66
C ASN A 44 0.02 4.18 3.34
N MET A 45 0.11 3.79 2.06
CA MET A 45 0.29 2.37 1.70
C MET A 45 1.62 1.83 2.25
N ALA A 46 2.71 2.58 2.11
CA ALA A 46 4.00 2.18 2.66
C ALA A 46 3.99 2.11 4.19
N ILE A 47 3.32 3.05 4.86
CA ILE A 47 3.16 3.03 6.32
C ILE A 47 2.41 1.78 6.75
N SER A 48 1.28 1.47 6.09
CA SER A 48 0.48 0.28 6.40
C SER A 48 1.25 -1.03 6.15
N LEU A 49 1.96 -1.13 5.02
CA LEU A 49 2.80 -2.30 4.72
C LEU A 49 3.95 -2.45 5.72
N ALA A 50 4.63 -1.35 6.08
CA ALA A 50 5.69 -1.36 7.08
C ALA A 50 5.21 -1.90 8.43
N ALA A 51 4.07 -1.40 8.91
CA ALA A 51 3.47 -1.83 10.17
C ALA A 51 3.10 -3.32 10.15
N ILE A 52 2.50 -3.81 9.07
CA ILE A 52 2.10 -5.22 8.95
C ILE A 52 3.33 -6.11 8.80
N CYS A 53 4.29 -5.76 7.96
CA CYS A 53 5.52 -6.54 7.76
C CYS A 53 6.33 -6.66 9.06
N SER A 54 6.47 -5.57 9.81
CA SER A 54 7.12 -5.57 11.13
C SER A 54 6.43 -6.55 12.10
N ARG A 55 5.11 -6.64 12.08
CA ARG A 55 4.34 -7.54 12.96
C ARG A 55 4.43 -9.01 12.57
N LEU A 56 4.66 -9.29 11.28
CA LEU A 56 4.72 -10.63 10.69
C LEU A 56 6.16 -11.14 10.47
N ASP A 57 7.16 -10.48 11.05
CA ASP A 57 8.58 -10.81 10.89
C ASP A 57 9.01 -10.87 9.41
N MET A 58 8.55 -9.90 8.64
CA MET A 58 8.92 -9.71 7.23
C MET A 58 9.71 -8.42 7.06
N ARG A 59 10.68 -8.41 6.15
CA ARG A 59 11.37 -7.19 5.74
C ARG A 59 10.50 -6.40 4.77
N PHE A 60 10.49 -5.08 4.90
CA PHE A 60 9.80 -4.21 3.97
C PHE A 60 10.74 -3.16 3.38
N ILE A 61 10.80 -3.09 2.05
CA ILE A 61 11.55 -2.09 1.29
C ILE A 61 10.56 -1.15 0.60
N SER A 62 10.57 0.11 1.00
CA SER A 62 9.76 1.15 0.36
C SER A 62 10.59 1.94 -0.64
N VAL A 63 10.18 1.91 -1.92
CA VAL A 63 10.81 2.74 -2.96
C VAL A 63 10.18 4.12 -2.94
N VAL A 64 10.98 5.13 -2.60
CA VAL A 64 10.58 6.51 -2.36
C VAL A 64 11.34 7.47 -3.28
N ASP A 65 10.91 8.74 -3.30
CA ASP A 65 11.56 9.82 -4.06
C ASP A 65 11.78 11.06 -3.17
N PRO A 66 12.49 12.11 -3.65
CA PRO A 66 12.79 13.32 -2.87
C PRO A 66 11.54 14.11 -2.43
N LYS A 67 10.38 13.91 -3.08
CA LYS A 67 9.11 14.57 -2.72
C LYS A 67 8.43 13.90 -1.52
N THR A 68 8.96 12.78 -1.04
CA THR A 68 8.39 12.04 0.10
C THR A 68 8.45 12.86 1.38
N ALA A 69 7.30 13.03 2.03
CA ALA A 69 7.21 13.78 3.27
C ALA A 69 8.09 13.18 4.37
N ARG A 70 8.88 14.02 5.05
CA ARG A 70 9.80 13.60 6.12
C ARG A 70 9.09 12.83 7.24
N GLN A 71 7.84 13.20 7.54
CA GLN A 71 7.03 12.51 8.55
C GLN A 71 6.76 11.06 8.12
N ASN A 72 6.38 10.82 6.86
CA ASN A 72 6.15 9.47 6.36
C ASN A 72 7.43 8.62 6.42
N ILE A 73 8.57 9.20 6.05
CA ILE A 73 9.88 8.54 6.17
C ILE A 73 10.12 8.08 7.59
N ARG A 74 9.95 8.98 8.59
CA ARG A 74 10.16 8.67 10.00
C ARG A 74 9.22 7.56 10.50
N ILE A 75 7.95 7.59 10.08
CA ILE A 75 6.98 6.57 10.48
C ILE A 75 7.36 5.21 9.87
N MET A 76 7.69 5.14 8.57
CA MET A 76 8.13 3.91 7.93
C MET A 76 9.38 3.33 8.61
N GLN A 77 10.37 4.18 8.93
CA GLN A 77 11.60 3.78 9.63
C GLN A 77 11.32 3.30 11.06
N ALA A 78 10.38 3.92 11.76
CA ALA A 78 9.98 3.48 13.09
C ALA A 78 9.36 2.08 13.10
N TYR A 79 8.73 1.65 11.99
CA TYR A 79 8.28 0.29 11.77
C TYR A 79 9.36 -0.64 11.19
N GLY A 80 10.60 -0.18 11.04
CA GLY A 80 11.72 -0.98 10.54
C GLY A 80 11.79 -1.09 9.02
N ALA A 81 11.07 -0.26 8.26
CA ALA A 81 11.14 -0.26 6.80
C ALA A 81 12.50 0.23 6.31
N GLU A 82 13.05 -0.46 5.32
CA GLU A 82 14.18 -0.03 4.53
C GLU A 82 13.71 0.93 3.44
N LEU A 83 14.46 2.00 3.21
CA LEU A 83 14.12 3.00 2.21
C LEU A 83 15.07 2.93 1.03
N GLU A 84 14.53 2.67 -0.14
CA GLU A 84 15.24 2.74 -1.40
C GLU A 84 14.87 4.04 -2.11
N ARG A 85 15.85 4.91 -2.34
CA ARG A 85 15.60 6.24 -2.93
C ARG A 85 15.88 6.28 -4.41
N VAL A 86 14.95 6.82 -5.17
CA VAL A 86 15.10 7.17 -6.57
C VAL A 86 15.33 8.69 -6.65
N GLU A 87 16.54 9.10 -6.92
CA GLU A 87 16.94 10.51 -6.88
C GLU A 87 16.55 11.30 -8.15
N GLN A 88 16.36 10.62 -9.27
CA GLN A 88 16.04 11.25 -10.55
C GLN A 88 14.68 10.73 -11.06
N PRO A 89 13.86 11.61 -11.67
CA PRO A 89 12.66 11.19 -12.36
C PRO A 89 13.00 10.37 -13.61
N ASP A 90 12.03 9.69 -14.14
CA ASP A 90 12.12 9.01 -15.42
C ASP A 90 12.40 10.04 -16.54
N PRO A 91 13.46 9.86 -17.35
CA PRO A 91 13.87 10.86 -18.36
C PRO A 91 12.86 11.02 -19.50
N ALA A 92 12.02 10.03 -19.76
CA ALA A 92 11.03 10.09 -20.84
C ALA A 92 9.77 10.84 -20.41
N THR A 93 9.38 10.73 -19.13
CA THR A 93 8.13 11.31 -18.63
C THR A 93 8.33 12.51 -17.72
N GLY A 94 9.52 12.70 -17.14
CA GLY A 94 9.78 13.69 -16.11
C GLY A 94 9.13 13.35 -14.74
N GLU A 95 8.55 12.14 -14.60
CA GLU A 95 7.80 11.75 -13.43
C GLU A 95 8.56 10.74 -12.56
N PHE A 96 8.38 10.80 -11.22
CA PHE A 96 9.02 9.88 -10.31
C PHE A 96 8.35 8.49 -10.25
N LEU A 97 7.05 8.40 -10.54
CA LEU A 97 6.36 7.11 -10.43
C LEU A 97 6.93 6.05 -11.39
N PRO A 98 7.13 6.31 -12.69
CA PRO A 98 7.76 5.33 -13.58
C PRO A 98 9.16 4.91 -13.11
N ALA A 99 9.98 5.86 -12.66
CA ALA A 99 11.31 5.58 -12.14
C ALA A 99 11.27 4.69 -10.88
N ARG A 100 10.37 4.97 -9.94
CA ARG A 100 10.17 4.11 -8.77
C ARG A 100 9.69 2.70 -9.15
N LEU A 101 8.78 2.57 -10.12
CA LEU A 101 8.32 1.26 -10.59
C LEU A 101 9.43 0.48 -11.29
N ALA A 102 10.28 1.14 -12.06
CA ALA A 102 11.48 0.54 -12.63
C ALA A 102 12.40 0.01 -11.53
N ARG A 103 12.65 0.83 -10.50
CA ARG A 103 13.47 0.43 -9.35
C ARG A 103 12.90 -0.76 -8.57
N VAL A 104 11.58 -0.83 -8.40
CA VAL A 104 10.93 -2.02 -7.80
C VAL A 104 11.26 -3.28 -8.62
N ARG A 105 11.14 -3.22 -9.96
CA ARG A 105 11.44 -4.37 -10.84
C ARG A 105 12.90 -4.82 -10.74
N GLU A 106 13.85 -3.86 -10.66
CA GLU A 106 15.26 -4.15 -10.44
C GLU A 106 15.50 -4.86 -9.11
N LEU A 107 14.88 -4.38 -8.03
CA LEU A 107 14.99 -4.99 -6.71
C LEU A 107 14.42 -6.41 -6.67
N LEU A 108 13.30 -6.65 -7.34
CA LEU A 108 12.71 -8.00 -7.46
C LEU A 108 13.67 -8.98 -8.17
N GLN A 109 14.42 -8.53 -9.15
CA GLN A 109 15.44 -9.34 -9.83
C GLN A 109 16.67 -9.59 -8.93
N ARG A 110 17.05 -8.59 -8.13
CA ARG A 110 18.24 -8.66 -7.25
C ARG A 110 17.99 -9.41 -5.95
N ILE A 111 16.75 -9.50 -5.50
CA ILE A 111 16.34 -10.15 -4.24
C ILE A 111 15.40 -11.32 -4.58
N PRO A 112 15.93 -12.50 -4.87
CA PRO A 112 15.11 -13.67 -5.20
C PRO A 112 14.11 -13.99 -4.09
N GLY A 113 12.87 -14.36 -4.48
CA GLY A 113 11.80 -14.66 -3.52
C GLY A 113 11.16 -13.43 -2.86
N SER A 114 11.55 -12.21 -3.26
CA SER A 114 10.85 -11.01 -2.81
C SER A 114 9.48 -10.88 -3.48
N TYR A 115 8.55 -10.23 -2.78
CA TYR A 115 7.16 -10.07 -3.19
C TYR A 115 6.81 -8.59 -3.41
N TRP A 116 6.11 -8.31 -4.51
CA TRP A 116 5.57 -7.00 -4.81
C TRP A 116 4.03 -7.01 -4.70
N PRO A 117 3.43 -6.36 -3.70
CA PRO A 117 1.98 -6.23 -3.57
C PRO A 117 1.33 -5.56 -4.78
N ASN A 118 2.02 -4.61 -5.42
CA ASN A 118 1.60 -3.88 -6.62
C ASN A 118 0.21 -3.26 -6.46
N GLN A 119 0.10 -2.26 -5.59
CA GLN A 119 -1.17 -1.57 -5.30
C GLN A 119 -1.91 -1.03 -6.53
N TYR A 120 -1.23 -0.89 -7.68
CA TYR A 120 -1.81 -0.36 -8.91
C TYR A 120 -2.55 -1.42 -9.73
N ALA A 121 -2.18 -2.70 -9.61
CA ALA A 121 -2.72 -3.80 -10.41
C ALA A 121 -3.38 -4.91 -9.57
N ASN A 122 -3.11 -4.97 -8.25
CA ASN A 122 -3.64 -6.03 -7.39
C ASN A 122 -5.13 -5.81 -7.08
N GLU A 123 -5.95 -6.75 -7.48
CA GLU A 123 -7.40 -6.71 -7.26
C GLU A 123 -7.79 -6.63 -5.77
N ASN A 124 -6.96 -7.17 -4.88
CA ASN A 124 -7.19 -7.08 -3.44
C ASN A 124 -7.19 -5.64 -2.93
N ASN A 125 -6.65 -4.68 -3.69
CA ASN A 125 -6.76 -3.27 -3.36
C ASN A 125 -8.23 -2.80 -3.36
N TYR A 126 -8.98 -3.01 -4.45
CA TYR A 126 -10.38 -2.60 -4.48
C TYR A 126 -11.31 -3.57 -3.74
N LEU A 127 -11.00 -4.87 -3.72
CA LEU A 127 -11.78 -5.86 -2.99
C LEU A 127 -11.79 -5.58 -1.47
N ALA A 128 -10.71 -5.05 -0.91
CA ALA A 128 -10.67 -4.63 0.48
C ALA A 128 -11.71 -3.55 0.81
N HIS A 129 -11.95 -2.66 -0.13
CA HIS A 129 -12.94 -1.58 0.04
C HIS A 129 -14.37 -2.05 -0.26
N ARG A 130 -14.55 -2.93 -1.27
CA ARG A 130 -15.86 -3.53 -1.57
C ARG A 130 -16.37 -4.34 -0.38
N ASP A 131 -15.56 -5.30 0.08
CA ASP A 131 -15.97 -6.29 1.07
C ASP A 131 -15.83 -5.78 2.53
N GLY A 132 -15.08 -4.69 2.72
CA GLY A 132 -14.88 -4.01 4.00
C GLY A 132 -15.57 -2.66 4.04
N THR A 133 -14.92 -1.62 3.51
CA THR A 133 -15.36 -0.22 3.65
C THR A 133 -16.81 0.00 3.23
N MET A 134 -17.16 -0.37 1.98
CA MET A 134 -18.51 -0.12 1.48
C MET A 134 -19.55 -1.01 2.15
N ARG A 135 -19.22 -2.28 2.39
CA ARG A 135 -20.11 -3.20 3.12
C ARG A 135 -20.43 -2.69 4.53
N GLU A 136 -19.44 -2.15 5.23
CA GLU A 136 -19.64 -1.54 6.55
C GLU A 136 -20.52 -0.29 6.46
N ILE A 137 -20.26 0.60 5.49
CA ILE A 137 -21.07 1.80 5.25
C ILE A 137 -22.53 1.42 4.97
N ALA A 138 -22.78 0.50 4.04
CA ALA A 138 -24.11 0.05 3.70
C ALA A 138 -24.84 -0.58 4.90
N LYS A 139 -24.12 -1.37 5.71
CA LYS A 139 -24.69 -1.97 6.94
C LYS A 139 -25.04 -0.92 7.99
N GLN A 140 -24.27 0.14 8.11
CA GLN A 140 -24.46 1.19 9.12
C GLN A 140 -25.53 2.21 8.73
N LEU A 141 -25.64 2.54 7.45
CA LEU A 141 -26.53 3.61 6.97
C LEU A 141 -27.80 3.08 6.26
N GLY A 142 -27.83 1.80 5.87
CA GLY A 142 -28.89 1.21 5.07
C GLY A 142 -28.81 1.68 3.61
N ARG A 143 -29.31 2.90 3.33
CA ARG A 143 -29.26 3.50 2.00
C ARG A 143 -28.12 4.52 1.89
N VAL A 144 -27.41 4.47 0.78
CA VAL A 144 -26.35 5.42 0.42
C VAL A 144 -26.59 5.90 -1.00
N ASP A 145 -26.82 7.19 -1.18
CA ASP A 145 -27.07 7.78 -2.50
C ASP A 145 -25.77 8.27 -3.16
N TYR A 146 -24.81 8.71 -2.38
CA TYR A 146 -23.53 9.26 -2.86
C TYR A 146 -22.38 8.82 -1.97
N VAL A 147 -21.26 8.44 -2.58
CA VAL A 147 -19.98 8.22 -1.91
C VAL A 147 -18.97 9.21 -2.48
N VAL A 148 -18.31 9.97 -1.62
CA VAL A 148 -17.27 10.94 -2.01
C VAL A 148 -15.95 10.53 -1.39
N GLY A 149 -14.89 10.52 -2.18
CA GLY A 149 -13.55 10.15 -1.71
C GLY A 149 -12.43 10.61 -2.63
N GLY A 150 -11.21 10.62 -2.10
CA GLY A 150 -10.01 10.92 -2.90
C GLY A 150 -9.68 9.80 -3.88
N VAL A 151 -9.18 10.16 -5.06
CA VAL A 151 -8.78 9.23 -6.11
C VAL A 151 -7.28 9.29 -6.36
N SER A 152 -6.60 8.14 -6.27
CA SER A 152 -5.20 7.93 -6.66
C SER A 152 -5.08 6.59 -7.40
N THR A 153 -4.88 5.46 -6.71
CA THR A 153 -4.90 4.11 -7.32
C THR A 153 -6.29 3.64 -7.75
N CYS A 154 -7.32 4.45 -7.53
CA CYS A 154 -8.75 4.15 -7.74
C CYS A 154 -9.30 3.01 -6.85
N GLY A 155 -8.50 2.33 -6.04
CA GLY A 155 -8.92 1.17 -5.25
C GLY A 155 -10.12 1.44 -4.36
N THR A 156 -10.11 2.56 -3.62
CA THR A 156 -11.22 2.92 -2.72
C THR A 156 -12.51 3.16 -3.49
N MET A 157 -12.49 4.04 -4.49
CA MET A 157 -13.71 4.39 -5.24
C MET A 157 -14.23 3.21 -6.08
N ARG A 158 -13.34 2.44 -6.72
CA ARG A 158 -13.72 1.21 -7.43
C ARG A 158 -14.36 0.18 -6.50
N GLY A 159 -13.88 0.08 -5.25
CA GLY A 159 -14.44 -0.86 -4.27
C GLY A 159 -15.75 -0.37 -3.65
N CYS A 160 -16.03 0.94 -3.70
CA CYS A 160 -17.27 1.52 -3.16
C CYS A 160 -18.37 1.69 -4.22
N ALA A 161 -18.03 1.58 -5.50
CA ALA A 161 -19.00 1.59 -6.60
C ALA A 161 -19.61 0.20 -6.79
#